data_582725e9245c37ae11ed1d369847c02e
#
_entry.id   582725e9245c37ae11ed1d369847c02e
#
_cell.length_a   1.000
_cell.length_b   1.000
_cell.length_c   1.000
_cell.angle_alpha   90.00
_cell.angle_beta   90.00
_cell.angle_gamma   90.00
#
_symmetry.space_group_name_H-M   'P 1'
#
loop_
_entity.id
_entity.type
_entity.pdbx_description
1 polymer ?
#
loop_
_entity_poly.entity_id
_entity_poly.type
_entity_poly.pdbx_seq_one_letter_code
_entity_poly.pdbx_strand_id
1 'polypeptide(L)'
;MAKVAVITGSSSGIGYETSLLLARNQIKTYATMRNMDKSHGLIKIASEENLSLEVAQLDVNDDLSVNTAIDKIVRENGRIDILVNNAGYDLFGPLEESSLEEIKQQFETNLFGVIRTTKAVIPAMRKQSSGTIINISSAGGKVGLFPFLTAYHASKFAIEGLTESLRQELHDFNINIILIEPGYVSSNFLDNSKNAKGFDSNKSPYSKNVQQVFQGFESITAHSSQPSKVAETILDVLNSSNPELRYPVGKDADSIFKARAELSDKEMEQWARETYADKKGFIRQ
;
A
#
# COMPACT_ATOMS: atom_id res chain seq x y z
N MET A 1 11.61 14.75 -22.09
CA MET A 1 11.79 13.30 -21.88
C MET A 1 10.54 12.80 -21.16
N ALA A 2 10.09 11.58 -21.45
CA ALA A 2 9.00 10.96 -20.72
C ALA A 2 9.38 10.76 -19.24
N LYS A 3 8.41 10.91 -18.32
CA LYS A 3 8.62 10.59 -16.91
C LYS A 3 8.83 9.07 -16.76
N VAL A 4 9.62 8.66 -15.77
CA VAL A 4 9.92 7.26 -15.45
C VAL A 4 9.34 6.92 -14.09
N ALA A 5 8.50 5.89 -14.04
CA ALA A 5 7.87 5.39 -12.82
C ALA A 5 8.35 3.98 -12.47
N VAL A 6 8.54 3.73 -11.18
CA VAL A 6 8.81 2.41 -10.60
C VAL A 6 7.69 2.08 -9.63
N ILE A 7 7.01 0.95 -9.82
CA ILE A 7 5.92 0.49 -8.95
C ILE A 7 6.29 -0.85 -8.34
N THR A 8 6.30 -0.96 -7.03
CA THR A 8 6.59 -2.22 -6.33
C THR A 8 5.32 -3.06 -6.13
N GLY A 9 5.43 -4.37 -6.21
CA GLY A 9 4.31 -5.27 -5.98
C GLY A 9 3.23 -5.23 -7.07
N SER A 10 3.64 -5.15 -8.34
CA SER A 10 2.75 -4.96 -9.49
C SER A 10 2.13 -6.26 -10.04
N SER A 11 2.27 -7.39 -9.36
CA SER A 11 1.73 -8.67 -9.85
C SER A 11 0.19 -8.78 -9.80
N SER A 12 -0.47 -7.94 -9.01
CA SER A 12 -1.93 -7.89 -8.87
C SER A 12 -2.40 -6.60 -8.20
N GLY A 13 -3.70 -6.37 -8.15
CA GLY A 13 -4.35 -5.33 -7.35
C GLY A 13 -3.91 -3.90 -7.71
N ILE A 14 -3.68 -3.07 -6.69
CA ILE A 14 -3.36 -1.65 -6.85
C ILE A 14 -2.11 -1.44 -7.72
N GLY A 15 -1.04 -2.19 -7.47
CA GLY A 15 0.20 -2.05 -8.23
C GLY A 15 0.04 -2.43 -9.70
N TYR A 16 -0.77 -3.44 -10.00
CA TYR A 16 -1.10 -3.86 -11.37
C TYR A 16 -1.86 -2.76 -12.11
N GLU A 17 -2.96 -2.27 -11.54
CA GLU A 17 -3.78 -1.20 -12.13
C GLU A 17 -3.01 0.12 -12.27
N THR A 18 -2.22 0.48 -11.26
CA THR A 18 -1.35 1.66 -11.31
C THR A 18 -0.34 1.55 -12.45
N SER A 19 0.28 0.39 -12.63
CA SER A 19 1.27 0.19 -13.69
C SER A 19 0.66 0.38 -15.08
N LEU A 20 -0.51 -0.18 -15.33
CA LEU A 20 -1.22 -0.01 -16.60
C LEU A 20 -1.69 1.45 -16.81
N LEU A 21 -2.27 2.05 -15.77
CA LEU A 21 -2.81 3.40 -15.88
C LEU A 21 -1.70 4.43 -16.15
N LEU A 22 -0.56 4.34 -15.47
CA LEU A 22 0.56 5.25 -15.70
C LEU A 22 1.15 5.07 -17.11
N ALA A 23 1.29 3.82 -17.58
CA ALA A 23 1.79 3.54 -18.92
C ALA A 23 0.84 4.06 -20.01
N ARG A 24 -0.50 3.91 -19.84
CA ARG A 24 -1.52 4.49 -20.73
C ARG A 24 -1.46 6.02 -20.77
N ASN A 25 -0.98 6.66 -19.69
CA ASN A 25 -0.76 8.10 -19.61
C ASN A 25 0.66 8.53 -20.01
N GLN A 26 1.33 7.75 -20.88
CA GLN A 26 2.62 8.06 -21.49
C GLN A 26 3.78 8.21 -20.49
N ILE A 27 3.66 7.61 -19.31
CA ILE A 27 4.73 7.49 -18.33
C ILE A 27 5.44 6.16 -18.57
N LYS A 28 6.76 6.19 -18.83
CA LYS A 28 7.54 4.96 -18.92
C LYS A 28 7.52 4.23 -17.57
N THR A 29 6.91 3.07 -17.53
CA THR A 29 6.56 2.39 -16.28
C THR A 29 7.32 1.09 -16.11
N TYR A 30 8.03 0.95 -15.00
CA TYR A 30 8.62 -0.30 -14.54
C TYR A 30 7.72 -0.94 -13.49
N ALA A 31 6.97 -1.95 -13.91
CA ALA A 31 6.14 -2.77 -13.03
C ALA A 31 7.02 -3.84 -12.36
N THR A 32 7.30 -3.70 -11.06
CA THR A 32 8.23 -4.60 -10.41
C THR A 32 7.53 -5.63 -9.51
N MET A 33 8.09 -6.83 -9.49
CA MET A 33 7.56 -7.94 -8.71
C MET A 33 8.65 -8.95 -8.35
N ARG A 34 8.46 -9.66 -7.24
CA ARG A 34 9.40 -10.68 -6.79
C ARG A 34 9.36 -11.93 -7.69
N ASN A 35 8.16 -12.40 -8.03
CA ASN A 35 7.97 -13.59 -8.88
C ASN A 35 7.59 -13.18 -10.30
N MET A 36 8.48 -13.40 -11.23
CA MET A 36 8.31 -13.06 -12.65
C MET A 36 7.29 -13.94 -13.37
N ASP A 37 6.95 -15.13 -12.86
CA ASP A 37 5.89 -15.97 -13.44
C ASP A 37 4.50 -15.30 -13.42
N LYS A 38 4.32 -14.29 -12.54
CA LYS A 38 3.09 -13.50 -12.45
C LYS A 38 3.04 -12.31 -13.42
N SER A 39 4.04 -12.14 -14.29
CA SER A 39 4.16 -10.99 -15.20
C SER A 39 3.30 -11.09 -16.47
N HIS A 40 2.86 -12.28 -16.85
CA HIS A 40 2.24 -12.57 -18.15
C HIS A 40 1.06 -11.63 -18.50
N GLY A 41 0.20 -11.33 -17.53
CA GLY A 41 -0.95 -10.44 -17.74
C GLY A 41 -0.53 -9.02 -18.14
N LEU A 42 0.44 -8.44 -17.41
CA LEU A 42 0.98 -7.10 -17.71
C LEU A 42 1.69 -7.05 -19.06
N ILE A 43 2.54 -8.05 -19.34
CA ILE A 43 3.29 -8.14 -20.60
C ILE A 43 2.32 -8.24 -21.79
N LYS A 44 1.26 -9.07 -21.67
CA LYS A 44 0.25 -9.23 -22.72
C LYS A 44 -0.44 -7.89 -23.01
N ILE A 45 -0.99 -7.22 -22.00
CA ILE A 45 -1.71 -5.95 -22.18
C ILE A 45 -0.75 -4.86 -22.69
N ALA A 46 0.46 -4.79 -22.16
CA ALA A 46 1.45 -3.81 -22.61
C ALA A 46 1.76 -3.98 -24.10
N SER A 47 1.87 -5.24 -24.58
CA SER A 47 2.08 -5.54 -25.99
C SER A 47 0.85 -5.21 -26.86
N GLU A 48 -0.35 -5.60 -26.42
CA GLU A 48 -1.59 -5.37 -27.17
C GLU A 48 -1.93 -3.88 -27.30
N GLU A 49 -1.66 -3.08 -26.27
CA GLU A 49 -1.92 -1.65 -26.25
C GLU A 49 -0.70 -0.80 -26.62
N ASN A 50 0.44 -1.43 -26.98
CA ASN A 50 1.70 -0.75 -27.30
C ASN A 50 2.14 0.25 -26.22
N LEU A 51 2.09 -0.18 -24.95
CA LEU A 51 2.42 0.65 -23.80
C LEU A 51 3.92 0.68 -23.52
N SER A 52 4.43 1.82 -23.05
CA SER A 52 5.79 1.95 -22.50
C SER A 52 5.85 1.37 -21.08
N LEU A 53 5.66 0.06 -20.95
CA LEU A 53 5.67 -0.70 -19.72
C LEU A 53 6.65 -1.86 -19.81
N GLU A 54 7.55 -1.92 -18.85
CA GLU A 54 8.51 -3.02 -18.67
C GLU A 54 8.26 -3.71 -17.34
N VAL A 55 8.41 -5.03 -17.31
CA VAL A 55 8.37 -5.79 -16.07
C VAL A 55 9.80 -6.08 -15.62
N ALA A 56 10.09 -5.83 -14.35
CA ALA A 56 11.41 -6.08 -13.75
C ALA A 56 11.29 -6.87 -12.45
N GLN A 57 12.27 -7.76 -12.22
CA GLN A 57 12.35 -8.45 -10.94
C GLN A 57 12.86 -7.49 -9.85
N LEU A 58 12.12 -7.42 -8.75
CA LEU A 58 12.50 -6.68 -7.55
C LEU A 58 11.80 -7.31 -6.34
N ASP A 59 12.60 -7.81 -5.40
CA ASP A 59 12.15 -8.20 -4.06
C ASP A 59 12.49 -7.08 -3.09
N VAL A 60 11.47 -6.45 -2.50
CA VAL A 60 11.64 -5.36 -1.53
C VAL A 60 12.33 -5.81 -0.25
N ASN A 61 12.41 -7.12 0.02
CA ASN A 61 13.05 -7.71 1.18
C ASN A 61 14.54 -7.99 0.96
N ASP A 62 15.07 -7.70 -0.22
CA ASP A 62 16.45 -7.99 -0.60
C ASP A 62 17.15 -6.72 -1.11
N ASP A 63 18.17 -6.27 -0.36
CA ASP A 63 18.95 -5.07 -0.69
C ASP A 63 19.63 -5.18 -2.07
N LEU A 64 20.17 -6.36 -2.41
CA LEU A 64 20.82 -6.57 -3.71
C LEU A 64 19.82 -6.50 -4.86
N SER A 65 18.66 -7.14 -4.69
CA SER A 65 17.56 -7.10 -5.67
C SER A 65 17.10 -5.67 -5.93
N VAL A 66 16.84 -4.90 -4.87
CA VAL A 66 16.40 -3.50 -4.98
C VAL A 66 17.46 -2.65 -5.67
N ASN A 67 18.71 -2.68 -5.20
CA ASN A 67 19.78 -1.86 -5.77
C ASN A 67 20.04 -2.23 -7.23
N THR A 68 20.09 -3.53 -7.58
CA THR A 68 20.31 -3.98 -8.95
C THR A 68 19.21 -3.48 -9.90
N ALA A 69 17.94 -3.57 -9.49
CA ALA A 69 16.82 -3.12 -10.31
C ALA A 69 16.83 -1.58 -10.48
N ILE A 70 17.00 -0.82 -9.41
CA ILE A 70 17.01 0.65 -9.44
C ILE A 70 18.20 1.17 -10.24
N ASP A 71 19.41 0.64 -10.03
CA ASP A 71 20.61 1.02 -10.79
C ASP A 71 20.47 0.74 -12.28
N LYS A 72 19.85 -0.40 -12.65
CA LYS A 72 19.54 -0.70 -14.06
C LYS A 72 18.61 0.36 -14.64
N ILE A 73 17.50 0.67 -13.96
CA ILE A 73 16.52 1.65 -14.43
C ILE A 73 17.16 3.04 -14.58
N VAL A 74 17.98 3.46 -13.62
CA VAL A 74 18.70 4.74 -13.67
C VAL A 74 19.70 4.77 -14.84
N ARG A 75 20.44 3.69 -15.09
CA ARG A 75 21.39 3.61 -16.21
C ARG A 75 20.68 3.70 -17.56
N GLU A 76 19.53 3.06 -17.70
CA GLU A 76 18.79 3.02 -18.98
C GLU A 76 18.07 4.34 -19.30
N ASN A 77 17.62 5.07 -18.27
CA ASN A 77 16.76 6.23 -18.46
C ASN A 77 17.40 7.56 -18.01
N GLY A 78 18.49 7.51 -17.25
CA GLY A 78 19.13 8.68 -16.63
C GLY A 78 18.34 9.30 -15.48
N ARG A 79 17.15 8.78 -15.17
CA ARG A 79 16.21 9.35 -14.19
C ARG A 79 15.21 8.34 -13.62
N ILE A 80 14.66 8.68 -12.46
CA ILE A 80 13.42 8.12 -11.90
C ILE A 80 12.61 9.30 -11.36
N ASP A 81 11.38 9.46 -11.85
CA ASP A 81 10.50 10.57 -11.45
C ASP A 81 9.49 10.17 -10.39
N ILE A 82 9.07 8.92 -10.42
CA ILE A 82 7.99 8.40 -9.59
C ILE A 82 8.40 7.07 -9.00
N LEU A 83 8.25 6.94 -7.68
CA LEU A 83 8.28 5.65 -6.98
C LEU A 83 6.92 5.43 -6.32
N VAL A 84 6.29 4.29 -6.57
CA VAL A 84 5.10 3.85 -5.85
C VAL A 84 5.46 2.62 -5.01
N ASN A 85 5.58 2.82 -3.71
CA ASN A 85 5.78 1.78 -2.71
C ASN A 85 4.43 1.12 -2.40
N ASN A 86 4.11 0.09 -3.15
CA ASN A 86 2.84 -0.63 -3.03
C ASN A 86 3.00 -2.06 -2.50
N ALA A 87 4.18 -2.66 -2.61
CA ALA A 87 4.42 -4.01 -2.10
C ALA A 87 4.11 -4.13 -0.61
N GLY A 88 3.24 -5.07 -0.25
CA GLY A 88 2.84 -5.29 1.13
C GLY A 88 1.82 -6.42 1.25
N TYR A 89 1.59 -6.88 2.47
CA TYR A 89 0.58 -7.86 2.81
C TYR A 89 0.12 -7.65 4.26
N ASP A 90 -0.92 -8.34 4.70
CA ASP A 90 -1.36 -8.39 6.09
C ASP A 90 -1.12 -9.75 6.72
N LEU A 91 -0.83 -9.75 8.02
CA LEU A 91 -0.80 -10.91 8.89
C LEU A 91 -2.07 -10.87 9.75
N PHE A 92 -2.95 -11.84 9.56
CA PHE A 92 -4.19 -11.98 10.27
C PHE A 92 -4.05 -13.03 11.38
N GLY A 93 -4.41 -12.68 12.59
CA GLY A 93 -4.47 -13.59 13.74
C GLY A 93 -4.35 -12.88 15.08
N PRO A 94 -4.74 -13.56 16.18
CA PRO A 94 -4.52 -13.06 17.52
C PRO A 94 -3.02 -12.81 17.77
N LEU A 95 -2.69 -11.72 18.44
CA LEU A 95 -1.29 -11.36 18.68
C LEU A 95 -0.53 -12.45 19.45
N GLU A 96 -1.15 -13.07 20.45
CA GLU A 96 -0.51 -14.13 21.24
C GLU A 96 -0.29 -15.44 20.46
N GLU A 97 -1.01 -15.63 19.35
CA GLU A 97 -0.89 -16.79 18.47
C GLU A 97 -0.06 -16.47 17.20
N SER A 98 0.39 -15.24 17.07
CA SER A 98 1.29 -14.80 16.01
C SER A 98 2.75 -14.90 16.50
N SER A 99 3.61 -15.60 15.77
CA SER A 99 5.02 -15.65 16.13
C SER A 99 5.71 -14.30 15.90
N LEU A 100 6.71 -13.99 16.72
CA LEU A 100 7.50 -12.77 16.54
C LEU A 100 8.18 -12.73 15.16
N GLU A 101 8.54 -13.89 14.61
CA GLU A 101 9.14 -14.01 13.29
C GLU A 101 8.17 -13.61 12.18
N GLU A 102 6.90 -14.02 12.26
CA GLU A 102 5.88 -13.60 11.30
C GLU A 102 5.61 -12.09 11.35
N ILE A 103 5.58 -11.53 12.58
CA ILE A 103 5.45 -10.08 12.78
C ILE A 103 6.65 -9.35 12.16
N LYS A 104 7.88 -9.81 12.41
CA LYS A 104 9.10 -9.23 11.80
C LYS A 104 9.06 -9.30 10.28
N GLN A 105 8.62 -10.43 9.70
CA GLN A 105 8.50 -10.58 8.25
C GLN A 105 7.49 -9.60 7.64
N GLN A 106 6.40 -9.30 8.36
CA GLN A 106 5.46 -8.28 7.90
C GLN A 106 6.08 -6.89 7.90
N PHE A 107 6.79 -6.52 8.97
CA PHE A 107 7.54 -5.26 9.03
C PHE A 107 8.65 -5.21 7.98
N GLU A 108 9.32 -6.33 7.73
CA GLU A 108 10.37 -6.43 6.70
C GLU A 108 9.82 -6.03 5.32
N THR A 109 8.63 -6.52 4.96
CA THR A 109 8.02 -6.15 3.69
C THR A 109 7.38 -4.76 3.72
N ASN A 110 6.50 -4.52 4.70
CA ASN A 110 5.63 -3.34 4.70
C ASN A 110 6.36 -2.05 5.07
N LEU A 111 7.43 -2.13 5.88
CA LEU A 111 8.19 -0.97 6.34
C LEU A 111 9.61 -0.94 5.78
N PHE A 112 10.43 -1.96 6.07
CA PHE A 112 11.82 -1.96 5.65
C PHE A 112 11.97 -2.05 4.13
N GLY A 113 11.06 -2.75 3.44
CA GLY A 113 10.96 -2.75 1.98
C GLY A 113 10.74 -1.35 1.41
N VAL A 114 9.82 -0.58 2.00
CA VAL A 114 9.58 0.83 1.63
C VAL A 114 10.82 1.69 1.87
N ILE A 115 11.49 1.51 3.01
CA ILE A 115 12.73 2.22 3.33
C ILE A 115 13.82 1.90 2.29
N ARG A 116 14.01 0.63 1.92
CA ARG A 116 15.02 0.20 0.93
C ARG A 116 14.81 0.84 -0.42
N THR A 117 13.61 0.69 -0.98
CA THR A 117 13.29 1.23 -2.29
C THR A 117 13.38 2.76 -2.32
N THR A 118 12.92 3.41 -1.26
CA THR A 118 13.01 4.86 -1.09
C THR A 118 14.48 5.32 -1.03
N LYS A 119 15.31 4.70 -0.20
CA LYS A 119 16.74 4.99 -0.14
C LYS A 119 17.45 4.81 -1.48
N ALA A 120 17.07 3.81 -2.25
CA ALA A 120 17.68 3.53 -3.54
C ALA A 120 17.36 4.60 -4.60
N VAL A 121 16.15 5.21 -4.59
CA VAL A 121 15.77 6.22 -5.59
C VAL A 121 16.16 7.66 -5.22
N ILE A 122 16.27 7.99 -3.93
CA ILE A 122 16.58 9.35 -3.45
C ILE A 122 17.82 9.96 -4.14
N PRO A 123 18.96 9.26 -4.31
CA PRO A 123 20.13 9.87 -4.96
C PRO A 123 19.86 10.36 -6.38
N ALA A 124 19.08 9.60 -7.16
CA ALA A 124 18.69 10.00 -8.52
C ALA A 124 17.74 11.20 -8.48
N MET A 125 16.67 11.15 -7.68
CA MET A 125 15.70 12.24 -7.54
C MET A 125 16.34 13.52 -7.02
N ARG A 126 17.26 13.43 -6.04
CA ARG A 126 18.00 14.57 -5.52
C ARG A 126 18.89 15.21 -6.59
N LYS A 127 19.59 14.40 -7.39
CA LYS A 127 20.39 14.91 -8.52
C LYS A 127 19.54 15.61 -9.57
N GLN A 128 18.28 15.16 -9.76
CA GLN A 128 17.30 15.77 -10.66
C GLN A 128 16.67 17.04 -10.08
N SER A 129 16.78 17.28 -8.76
CA SER A 129 16.02 18.28 -8.00
C SER A 129 14.51 18.15 -8.23
N SER A 130 14.03 16.93 -8.38
CA SER A 130 12.61 16.62 -8.59
C SER A 130 12.33 15.12 -8.37
N GLY A 131 11.16 14.81 -7.85
CA GLY A 131 10.70 13.43 -7.69
C GLY A 131 9.39 13.36 -6.93
N THR A 132 8.69 12.24 -7.04
CA THR A 132 7.50 11.95 -6.24
C THR A 132 7.57 10.52 -5.74
N ILE A 133 7.52 10.35 -4.44
CA ILE A 133 7.45 9.04 -3.77
C ILE A 133 6.06 8.90 -3.16
N ILE A 134 5.35 7.87 -3.55
CA ILE A 134 4.00 7.56 -3.09
C ILE A 134 4.07 6.28 -2.25
N ASN A 135 3.68 6.37 -1.00
CA ASN A 135 3.59 5.23 -0.10
C ASN A 135 2.13 4.80 0.03
N ILE A 136 1.83 3.55 -0.32
CA ILE A 136 0.50 2.98 -0.10
C ILE A 136 0.40 2.58 1.37
N SER A 137 -0.27 3.46 2.14
CA SER A 137 -0.63 3.22 3.53
C SER A 137 -1.97 2.46 3.61
N SER A 138 -2.85 2.87 4.49
CA SER A 138 -4.20 2.35 4.70
C SER A 138 -4.95 3.29 5.63
N ALA A 139 -6.27 3.27 5.62
CA ALA A 139 -7.07 3.82 6.73
C ALA A 139 -6.64 3.21 8.08
N GLY A 140 -6.18 1.94 8.05
CA GLY A 140 -5.58 1.25 9.18
C GLY A 140 -4.20 1.76 9.63
N GLY A 141 -3.60 2.75 8.93
CA GLY A 141 -2.40 3.46 9.36
C GLY A 141 -2.69 4.65 10.28
N LYS A 142 -3.95 5.06 10.38
CA LYS A 142 -4.42 6.15 11.25
C LYS A 142 -5.23 5.65 12.44
N VAL A 143 -5.85 4.50 12.30
CA VAL A 143 -6.73 3.95 13.33
C VAL A 143 -6.60 2.43 13.36
N GLY A 144 -6.32 1.86 14.53
CA GLY A 144 -6.27 0.41 14.75
C GLY A 144 -7.67 -0.16 14.96
N LEU A 145 -8.50 -0.15 13.92
CA LEU A 145 -9.93 -0.52 14.03
C LEU A 145 -10.19 -2.02 14.02
N PHE A 146 -9.42 -2.76 13.23
CA PHE A 146 -9.68 -4.18 13.02
C PHE A 146 -8.91 -5.04 14.02
N PRO A 147 -9.58 -5.79 14.91
CA PRO A 147 -8.90 -6.77 15.73
C PRO A 147 -8.26 -7.84 14.85
N PHE A 148 -7.25 -8.49 15.38
CA PHE A 148 -6.48 -9.55 14.70
C PHE A 148 -5.61 -9.09 13.51
N LEU A 149 -5.48 -7.77 13.28
CA LEU A 149 -4.56 -7.14 12.34
C LEU A 149 -3.51 -6.27 13.05
N THR A 150 -3.15 -6.60 14.29
CA THR A 150 -2.28 -5.78 15.14
C THR A 150 -0.94 -5.46 14.48
N ALA A 151 -0.26 -6.46 13.91
CA ALA A 151 1.03 -6.27 13.25
C ALA A 151 0.89 -5.44 11.96
N TYR A 152 -0.20 -5.63 11.21
CA TYR A 152 -0.49 -4.85 10.02
C TYR A 152 -0.70 -3.37 10.37
N HIS A 153 -1.60 -3.06 11.31
CA HIS A 153 -1.83 -1.69 11.76
C HIS A 153 -0.53 -1.04 12.22
N ALA A 154 0.25 -1.70 13.08
CA ALA A 154 1.53 -1.18 13.55
C ALA A 154 2.48 -0.86 12.39
N SER A 155 2.56 -1.72 11.35
CA SER A 155 3.38 -1.48 10.17
C SER A 155 2.90 -0.27 9.35
N LYS A 156 1.57 -0.07 9.24
CA LYS A 156 1.01 1.07 8.51
C LYS A 156 1.14 2.38 9.29
N PHE A 157 0.98 2.37 10.61
CA PHE A 157 1.32 3.53 11.46
C PHE A 157 2.79 3.93 11.32
N ALA A 158 3.69 2.96 11.21
CA ALA A 158 5.11 3.23 10.98
C ALA A 158 5.35 3.91 9.63
N ILE A 159 4.64 3.53 8.56
CA ILE A 159 4.68 4.19 7.24
C ILE A 159 4.18 5.64 7.32
N GLU A 160 3.13 5.90 8.09
CA GLU A 160 2.63 7.27 8.30
C GLU A 160 3.72 8.17 8.89
N GLY A 161 4.31 7.77 10.04
CA GLY A 161 5.36 8.54 10.68
C GLY A 161 6.64 8.69 9.83
N LEU A 162 7.04 7.61 9.13
CA LEU A 162 8.14 7.65 8.17
C LEU A 162 7.90 8.70 7.09
N THR A 163 6.69 8.71 6.51
CA THR A 163 6.34 9.60 5.41
C THR A 163 6.29 11.05 5.84
N GLU A 164 5.70 11.35 7.00
CA GLU A 164 5.66 12.71 7.56
C GLU A 164 7.06 13.29 7.76
N SER A 165 7.94 12.51 8.37
CA SER A 165 9.32 12.94 8.64
C SER A 165 10.11 13.13 7.35
N LEU A 166 10.05 12.15 6.44
CA LEU A 166 10.79 12.16 5.19
C LEU A 166 10.35 13.29 4.25
N ARG A 167 9.08 13.68 4.29
CA ARG A 167 8.57 14.83 3.52
C ARG A 167 9.27 16.13 3.92
N GLN A 168 9.55 16.33 5.19
CA GLN A 168 10.30 17.50 5.66
C GLN A 168 11.77 17.42 5.25
N GLU A 169 12.38 16.23 5.39
CA GLU A 169 13.79 16.00 5.04
C GLU A 169 14.10 16.26 3.55
N LEU A 170 13.17 15.92 2.66
CA LEU A 170 13.36 15.99 1.21
C LEU A 170 12.75 17.23 0.55
N HIS A 171 12.12 18.12 1.33
CA HIS A 171 11.44 19.32 0.82
C HIS A 171 12.37 20.20 -0.03
N ASP A 172 13.58 20.48 0.43
CA ASP A 172 14.53 21.38 -0.24
C ASP A 172 15.10 20.80 -1.54
N PHE A 173 14.86 19.51 -1.79
CA PHE A 173 15.23 18.83 -3.04
C PHE A 173 14.09 18.77 -4.06
N ASN A 174 12.94 19.41 -3.78
CA ASN A 174 11.72 19.31 -4.60
C ASN A 174 11.26 17.85 -4.82
N ILE A 175 11.37 17.03 -3.79
CA ILE A 175 10.89 15.64 -3.79
C ILE A 175 9.63 15.57 -2.93
N ASN A 176 8.50 15.28 -3.57
CA ASN A 176 7.23 15.11 -2.89
C ASN A 176 7.12 13.71 -2.28
N ILE A 177 6.71 13.62 -1.03
CA ILE A 177 6.41 12.36 -0.36
C ILE A 177 4.93 12.36 0.02
N ILE A 178 4.21 11.32 -0.39
CA ILE A 178 2.74 11.30 -0.36
C ILE A 178 2.24 9.96 0.17
N LEU A 179 1.16 10.01 0.92
CA LEU A 179 0.41 8.86 1.41
C LEU A 179 -0.87 8.69 0.59
N ILE A 180 -1.07 7.49 0.09
CA ILE A 180 -2.39 7.04 -0.36
C ILE A 180 -2.92 6.12 0.73
N GLU A 181 -4.10 6.39 1.23
CA GLU A 181 -4.69 5.74 2.40
C GLU A 181 -6.00 5.05 2.01
N PRO A 182 -5.94 3.90 1.33
CA PRO A 182 -7.14 3.17 0.96
C PRO A 182 -7.89 2.66 2.18
N GLY A 183 -9.22 2.67 2.10
CA GLY A 183 -10.05 1.82 2.90
C GLY A 183 -9.97 0.38 2.42
N TYR A 184 -11.11 -0.31 2.40
CA TYR A 184 -11.13 -1.66 1.87
C TYR A 184 -11.09 -1.65 0.33
N VAL A 185 -10.17 -2.42 -0.25
CA VAL A 185 -10.01 -2.54 -1.71
C VAL A 185 -10.30 -3.97 -2.12
N SER A 186 -11.24 -4.13 -3.06
CA SER A 186 -11.59 -5.42 -3.68
C SER A 186 -10.46 -5.88 -4.60
N SER A 187 -9.45 -6.49 -4.03
CA SER A 187 -8.29 -6.99 -4.75
C SER A 187 -7.89 -8.36 -4.20
N ASN A 188 -7.00 -9.05 -4.90
CA ASN A 188 -6.38 -10.29 -4.41
C ASN A 188 -5.47 -10.06 -3.17
N PHE A 189 -5.65 -8.93 -2.47
CA PHE A 189 -4.91 -8.64 -1.23
C PHE A 189 -5.25 -9.65 -0.15
N LEU A 190 -6.53 -10.06 -0.05
CA LEU A 190 -6.94 -11.13 0.87
C LEU A 190 -6.36 -12.49 0.51
N ASP A 191 -6.16 -12.77 -0.80
CA ASP A 191 -5.50 -14.01 -1.24
C ASP A 191 -4.00 -14.01 -0.87
N ASN A 192 -3.43 -12.82 -0.65
CA ASN A 192 -2.05 -12.63 -0.18
C ASN A 192 -1.97 -12.46 1.35
N SER A 193 -3.12 -12.37 2.04
CA SER A 193 -3.19 -12.34 3.50
C SER A 193 -2.59 -13.61 4.07
N LYS A 194 -1.77 -13.48 5.09
CA LYS A 194 -1.18 -14.62 5.80
C LYS A 194 -1.89 -14.80 7.12
N ASN A 195 -2.39 -15.98 7.37
CA ASN A 195 -2.87 -16.33 8.70
C ASN A 195 -1.68 -16.65 9.61
N ALA A 196 -1.75 -16.21 10.87
CA ALA A 196 -0.78 -16.60 11.89
C ALA A 196 -0.79 -18.13 12.04
N LYS A 197 0.39 -18.74 11.97
CA LYS A 197 0.54 -20.21 11.99
C LYS A 197 0.10 -20.85 13.29
N GLY A 198 0.14 -20.09 14.39
CA GLY A 198 -0.34 -20.55 15.71
C GLY A 198 -1.86 -20.49 15.85
N PHE A 199 -2.57 -19.81 14.95
CA PHE A 199 -4.02 -19.69 15.00
C PHE A 199 -4.71 -20.94 14.43
N ASP A 200 -5.40 -21.68 15.30
CA ASP A 200 -6.28 -22.80 14.91
C ASP A 200 -7.72 -22.45 15.26
N SER A 201 -8.56 -22.24 14.27
CA SER A 201 -9.95 -21.82 14.43
C SER A 201 -10.81 -22.80 15.26
N ASN A 202 -10.37 -24.04 15.45
CA ASN A 202 -11.07 -25.03 16.25
C ASN A 202 -10.64 -25.08 17.73
N LYS A 203 -9.47 -24.50 18.06
CA LYS A 203 -8.86 -24.60 19.38
C LYS A 203 -8.61 -23.25 20.04
N SER A 204 -8.45 -22.20 19.24
CA SER A 204 -8.14 -20.86 19.73
C SER A 204 -9.25 -20.31 20.63
N PRO A 205 -8.93 -19.70 21.78
CA PRO A 205 -9.92 -18.99 22.60
C PRO A 205 -10.54 -17.80 21.85
N TYR A 206 -9.92 -17.34 20.76
CA TYR A 206 -10.39 -16.23 19.92
C TYR A 206 -11.34 -16.66 18.80
N SER A 207 -11.58 -17.94 18.58
CA SER A 207 -12.34 -18.46 17.42
C SER A 207 -13.69 -17.80 17.24
N LYS A 208 -14.45 -17.60 18.34
CA LYS A 208 -15.75 -16.94 18.32
C LYS A 208 -15.64 -15.48 17.88
N ASN A 209 -14.65 -14.75 18.38
CA ASN A 209 -14.44 -13.35 18.07
C ASN A 209 -13.97 -13.17 16.63
N VAL A 210 -13.09 -14.08 16.16
CA VAL A 210 -12.65 -14.12 14.75
C VAL A 210 -13.83 -14.34 13.81
N GLN A 211 -14.74 -15.29 14.12
CA GLN A 211 -15.95 -15.51 13.33
C GLN A 211 -16.85 -14.28 13.28
N GLN A 212 -17.01 -13.55 14.38
CA GLN A 212 -17.78 -12.30 14.42
C GLN A 212 -17.15 -11.22 13.50
N VAL A 213 -15.83 -11.09 13.54
CA VAL A 213 -15.11 -10.16 12.67
C VAL A 213 -15.30 -10.53 11.22
N PHE A 214 -15.18 -11.80 10.83
CA PHE A 214 -15.42 -12.23 9.45
C PHE A 214 -16.85 -11.97 8.98
N GLN A 215 -17.86 -12.17 9.83
CA GLN A 215 -19.24 -11.84 9.50
C GLN A 215 -19.45 -10.33 9.27
N GLY A 216 -18.73 -9.48 10.03
CA GLY A 216 -18.69 -8.03 9.78
C GLY A 216 -17.98 -7.65 8.49
N PHE A 217 -16.97 -8.41 8.10
CA PHE A 217 -16.21 -8.18 6.84
C PHE A 217 -17.08 -8.28 5.59
N GLU A 218 -18.06 -9.16 5.53
CA GLU A 218 -18.97 -9.28 4.38
C GLU A 218 -19.73 -7.98 4.09
N SER A 219 -20.13 -7.26 5.12
CA SER A 219 -20.82 -5.96 4.96
C SER A 219 -19.87 -4.84 4.53
N ILE A 220 -18.60 -4.93 4.92
CA ILE A 220 -17.56 -3.95 4.56
C ILE A 220 -17.12 -4.16 3.11
N THR A 221 -16.99 -5.42 2.68
CA THR A 221 -16.59 -5.77 1.30
C THR A 221 -17.62 -5.34 0.26
N ALA A 222 -18.89 -5.27 0.62
CA ALA A 222 -19.95 -4.78 -0.27
C ALA A 222 -19.75 -3.32 -0.73
N HIS A 223 -18.92 -2.55 -0.03
CA HIS A 223 -18.63 -1.14 -0.33
C HIS A 223 -17.15 -0.92 -0.69
N SER A 224 -16.43 -1.99 -0.99
CA SER A 224 -15.01 -1.92 -1.33
C SER A 224 -14.75 -1.07 -2.57
N SER A 225 -13.66 -0.33 -2.55
CA SER A 225 -13.15 0.37 -3.74
C SER A 225 -12.47 -0.62 -4.68
N GLN A 226 -12.54 -0.36 -5.99
CA GLN A 226 -11.75 -1.11 -6.95
C GLN A 226 -10.28 -0.66 -6.93
N PRO A 227 -9.31 -1.53 -7.21
CA PRO A 227 -7.90 -1.14 -7.31
C PRO A 227 -7.65 -0.01 -8.31
N SER A 228 -8.43 0.05 -9.39
CA SER A 228 -8.39 1.13 -10.38
C SER A 228 -8.69 2.49 -9.77
N LYS A 229 -9.58 2.58 -8.76
CA LYS A 229 -9.86 3.84 -8.07
C LYS A 229 -8.66 4.39 -7.32
N VAL A 230 -7.87 3.49 -6.71
CA VAL A 230 -6.60 3.87 -6.06
C VAL A 230 -5.58 4.34 -7.11
N ALA A 231 -5.50 3.63 -8.25
CA ALA A 231 -4.62 4.01 -9.36
C ALA A 231 -5.01 5.40 -9.95
N GLU A 232 -6.31 5.68 -10.11
CA GLU A 232 -6.82 7.00 -10.52
C GLU A 232 -6.39 8.10 -9.55
N THR A 233 -6.55 7.88 -8.24
CA THR A 233 -6.10 8.84 -7.22
C THR A 233 -4.58 9.08 -7.31
N ILE A 234 -3.79 8.03 -7.54
CA ILE A 234 -2.33 8.17 -7.76
C ILE A 234 -2.06 9.06 -8.98
N LEU A 235 -2.76 8.85 -10.08
CA LEU A 235 -2.59 9.67 -11.29
C LEU A 235 -3.00 11.13 -11.05
N ASP A 236 -4.11 11.38 -10.36
CA ASP A 236 -4.57 12.73 -10.01
C ASP A 236 -3.53 13.47 -9.15
N VAL A 237 -2.95 12.78 -8.17
CA VAL A 237 -1.87 13.30 -7.33
C VAL A 237 -0.64 13.67 -8.14
N LEU A 238 -0.25 12.84 -9.13
CA LEU A 238 0.89 13.10 -10.01
C LEU A 238 0.67 14.27 -10.97
N ASN A 239 -0.58 14.63 -11.22
CA ASN A 239 -0.98 15.78 -12.04
C ASN A 239 -1.17 17.06 -11.21
N SER A 240 -1.17 16.97 -9.88
CA SER A 240 -1.28 18.14 -9.00
C SER A 240 0.04 18.92 -8.96
N SER A 241 -0.04 20.23 -9.05
CA SER A 241 1.11 21.13 -8.89
C SER A 241 1.53 21.31 -7.42
N ASN A 242 0.62 21.08 -6.48
CA ASN A 242 0.87 21.17 -5.04
C ASN A 242 0.13 20.03 -4.34
N PRO A 243 0.67 18.81 -4.35
CA PRO A 243 0.00 17.67 -3.75
C PRO A 243 0.00 17.75 -2.22
N GLU A 244 -1.15 17.41 -1.64
CA GLU A 244 -1.29 17.23 -0.20
C GLU A 244 -0.44 16.04 0.30
N LEU A 245 -0.30 15.93 1.61
CA LEU A 245 0.41 14.80 2.21
C LEU A 245 -0.40 13.50 2.11
N ARG A 246 -1.74 13.57 2.24
CA ARG A 246 -2.63 12.42 2.40
C ARG A 246 -3.80 12.43 1.46
N TYR A 247 -4.11 11.26 0.95
CA TYR A 247 -5.25 11.03 0.07
C TYR A 247 -5.98 9.76 0.52
N PRO A 248 -7.05 9.89 1.32
CA PRO A 248 -7.93 8.76 1.60
C PRO A 248 -8.63 8.30 0.32
N VAL A 249 -8.84 6.99 0.17
CA VAL A 249 -9.51 6.42 -1.01
C VAL A 249 -10.58 5.44 -0.58
N GLY A 250 -11.83 5.78 -0.89
CA GLY A 250 -13.02 4.99 -0.57
C GLY A 250 -13.89 5.65 0.48
N LYS A 251 -15.20 5.42 0.39
CA LYS A 251 -16.17 6.00 1.32
C LYS A 251 -15.97 5.56 2.77
N ASP A 252 -15.46 4.35 2.96
CA ASP A 252 -15.09 3.81 4.26
C ASP A 252 -13.86 4.53 4.82
N ALA A 253 -12.83 4.79 4.01
CA ALA A 253 -11.68 5.58 4.41
C ALA A 253 -12.12 7.00 4.82
N ASP A 254 -12.93 7.67 4.01
CA ASP A 254 -13.46 9.00 4.31
C ASP A 254 -14.21 9.02 5.65
N SER A 255 -15.05 8.00 5.89
CA SER A 255 -15.81 7.88 7.14
C SER A 255 -14.92 7.64 8.35
N ILE A 256 -13.89 6.80 8.21
CA ILE A 256 -12.90 6.50 9.25
C ILE A 256 -12.12 7.76 9.63
N PHE A 257 -11.63 8.50 8.62
CA PHE A 257 -10.85 9.73 8.86
C PHE A 257 -11.70 10.82 9.48
N LYS A 258 -12.95 10.98 9.04
CA LYS A 258 -13.90 11.91 9.65
C LYS A 258 -14.16 11.53 11.11
N ALA A 259 -14.46 10.27 11.38
CA ALA A 259 -14.67 9.79 12.73
C ALA A 259 -13.45 10.04 13.62
N ARG A 260 -12.22 9.77 13.11
CA ARG A 260 -10.97 10.01 13.84
C ARG A 260 -10.73 11.49 14.16
N ALA A 261 -11.17 12.40 13.29
CA ALA A 261 -11.05 13.84 13.50
C ALA A 261 -12.07 14.39 14.52
N GLU A 262 -13.24 13.79 14.60
CA GLU A 262 -14.37 14.29 15.39
C GLU A 262 -14.51 13.60 16.75
N LEU A 263 -14.08 12.34 16.89
CA LEU A 263 -14.28 11.51 18.06
C LEU A 263 -13.06 11.49 18.97
N SER A 264 -13.30 11.47 20.29
CA SER A 264 -12.28 11.11 21.29
C SER A 264 -11.88 9.64 21.13
N ASP A 265 -10.75 9.24 21.73
CA ASP A 265 -10.28 7.84 21.67
C ASP A 265 -11.32 6.86 22.22
N LYS A 266 -12.03 7.23 23.30
CA LYS A 266 -13.09 6.41 23.88
C LYS A 266 -14.31 6.24 22.95
N GLU A 267 -14.73 7.33 22.32
CA GLU A 267 -15.84 7.29 21.36
C GLU A 267 -15.45 6.52 20.09
N MET A 268 -14.19 6.66 19.66
CA MET A 268 -13.66 5.92 18.51
C MET A 268 -13.61 4.41 18.80
N GLU A 269 -13.20 4.01 19.99
CA GLU A 269 -13.21 2.60 20.43
C GLU A 269 -14.64 2.05 20.45
N GLN A 270 -15.60 2.81 20.97
CA GLN A 270 -17.00 2.41 20.98
C GLN A 270 -17.56 2.29 19.58
N TRP A 271 -17.30 3.29 18.71
CA TRP A 271 -17.73 3.28 17.31
C TRP A 271 -17.17 2.08 16.55
N ALA A 272 -15.89 1.73 16.76
CA ALA A 272 -15.29 0.55 16.18
C ALA A 272 -16.01 -0.73 16.59
N ARG A 273 -16.26 -0.92 17.90
CA ARG A 273 -16.96 -2.10 18.45
C ARG A 273 -18.38 -2.23 17.90
N GLU A 274 -19.13 -1.13 17.83
CA GLU A 274 -20.51 -1.13 17.30
C GLU A 274 -20.52 -1.48 15.81
N THR A 275 -19.54 -1.01 15.05
CA THR A 275 -19.41 -1.30 13.62
C THR A 275 -19.23 -2.79 13.33
N TYR A 276 -18.47 -3.50 14.16
CA TYR A 276 -18.31 -4.96 14.04
C TYR A 276 -19.54 -5.73 14.53
N ALA A 277 -20.18 -5.26 15.61
CA ALA A 277 -21.34 -5.94 16.20
C ALA A 277 -22.59 -5.81 15.33
N ASP A 278 -22.81 -4.64 14.75
CA ASP A 278 -24.10 -4.28 14.08
C ASP A 278 -24.14 -4.63 12.59
N LYS A 279 -23.05 -5.18 12.01
CA LYS A 279 -22.95 -5.48 10.57
C LYS A 279 -23.23 -4.28 9.64
N LYS A 280 -23.14 -3.05 10.15
CA LYS A 280 -23.46 -1.82 9.39
C LYS A 280 -22.31 -1.28 8.53
N GLY A 281 -21.10 -1.85 8.67
CA GLY A 281 -19.91 -1.34 8.01
C GLY A 281 -19.46 0.04 8.54
N PHE A 282 -18.33 0.53 8.05
CA PHE A 282 -17.75 1.82 8.49
C PHE A 282 -18.35 3.05 7.82
N ILE A 283 -19.50 2.93 7.13
CA ILE A 283 -20.15 4.08 6.50
C ILE A 283 -21.15 4.67 7.50
N ARG A 284 -20.83 5.86 8.01
CA ARG A 284 -21.80 6.70 8.72
C ARG A 284 -22.79 7.28 7.70
N GLN A 285 -24.07 7.12 7.98
CA GLN A 285 -25.14 7.84 7.27
C GLN A 285 -25.10 9.33 7.61
#